data_0c0fa28b7d1e6cdb30cc9072b9895564
#
_entry.id   0c0fa28b7d1e6cdb30cc9072b9895564
#
_cell.length_a   1.000
_cell.length_b   1.000
_cell.length_c   1.000
_cell.angle_alpha   90.00
_cell.angle_beta   90.00
_cell.angle_gamma   90.00
#
_symmetry.space_group_name_H-M   'P 1'
#
loop_
_entity.id
_entity.type
_entity.pdbx_description
1 polymer ?
#
loop_
_entity_poly.entity_id
_entity_poly.type
_entity_poly.pdbx_seq_one_letter_code
_entity_poly.pdbx_strand_id
1 'polypeptide(L)'
;MALTQAETARFVQTPDWKIRYYEAGEGYPLILIHGSGPGATGWSNFSRNIEALAQHFHVYALDMPGWGDSDPCTKETLDHVGATIQFMDTLGIEKAALVGNSMGGIVTLAVAVDHPDRVSHVITMGPGSSPMPRLFGAGDGPTEGLKYLQQAYRTPTPEAMQALVNIMVFDKTFATPELCKARSDAALANPQHLANFLDMLAKGGPINRWASMEALMKMQIPALLIHGRDDRVVHFEHSLVLN
;
A
#
# COMPACT_ATOMS: atom_id res chain seq x y z
N MET A 1 8.37 18.73 -18.30
CA MET A 1 8.73 19.04 -16.88
C MET A 1 8.27 17.86 -16.04
N ALA A 2 9.07 17.44 -15.08
CA ALA A 2 8.66 16.34 -14.19
C ALA A 2 7.40 16.73 -13.38
N LEU A 3 6.46 15.81 -13.26
CA LEU A 3 5.24 15.99 -12.46
C LEU A 3 5.61 16.21 -11.00
N THR A 4 4.96 17.17 -10.35
CA THR A 4 5.15 17.45 -8.93
C THR A 4 3.98 16.94 -8.09
N GLN A 5 4.24 16.73 -6.80
CA GLN A 5 3.20 16.35 -5.85
C GLN A 5 2.04 17.36 -5.81
N ALA A 6 2.36 18.65 -5.86
CA ALA A 6 1.35 19.71 -5.76
C ALA A 6 0.45 19.79 -7.01
N GLU A 7 1.01 19.55 -8.20
CA GLU A 7 0.24 19.59 -9.45
C GLU A 7 -0.73 18.42 -9.58
N THR A 8 -0.35 17.25 -9.04
CA THR A 8 -1.12 16.00 -9.15
C THR A 8 -2.09 15.78 -8.00
N ALA A 9 -1.91 16.44 -6.87
CA ALA A 9 -2.71 16.22 -5.66
C ALA A 9 -4.17 16.65 -5.81
N ARG A 10 -5.09 15.78 -5.44
CA ARG A 10 -6.55 15.96 -5.44
C ARG A 10 -7.15 15.41 -4.17
N PHE A 11 -8.40 15.77 -3.93
CA PHE A 11 -9.24 15.17 -2.89
C PHE A 11 -10.58 14.76 -3.49
N VAL A 12 -11.12 13.68 -2.98
CA VAL A 12 -12.49 13.26 -3.26
C VAL A 12 -13.20 12.93 -1.94
N GLN A 13 -14.46 13.33 -1.84
CA GLN A 13 -15.34 12.90 -0.76
C GLN A 13 -16.14 11.71 -1.25
N THR A 14 -15.88 10.55 -0.69
CA THR A 14 -16.70 9.35 -0.86
C THR A 14 -17.78 9.30 0.22
N PRO A 15 -18.72 8.35 0.21
CA PRO A 15 -19.72 8.24 1.28
C PRO A 15 -19.13 8.20 2.69
N ASP A 16 -18.04 7.44 2.90
CA ASP A 16 -17.48 7.23 4.23
C ASP A 16 -16.14 7.93 4.45
N TRP A 17 -15.42 8.34 3.38
CA TRP A 17 -14.04 8.81 3.48
C TRP A 17 -13.78 10.06 2.66
N LYS A 18 -13.02 10.99 3.20
CA LYS A 18 -12.28 11.98 2.42
C LYS A 18 -10.93 11.37 2.06
N ILE A 19 -10.72 11.12 0.77
CA ILE A 19 -9.51 10.46 0.25
C ILE A 19 -8.66 11.48 -0.51
N ARG A 20 -7.39 11.62 -0.13
CA ARG A 20 -6.39 12.28 -0.95
C ARG A 20 -5.86 11.30 -1.99
N TYR A 21 -5.61 11.78 -3.19
CA TYR A 21 -5.00 11.01 -4.26
C TYR A 21 -4.17 11.90 -5.19
N TYR A 22 -3.35 11.29 -5.99
CA TYR A 22 -2.52 11.95 -7.00
C TYR A 22 -2.94 11.44 -8.36
N GLU A 23 -3.28 12.40 -9.25
CA GLU A 23 -3.89 12.13 -10.55
C GLU A 23 -3.01 12.63 -11.66
N ALA A 24 -2.79 11.80 -12.69
CA ALA A 24 -2.03 12.17 -13.88
C ALA A 24 -2.40 11.32 -15.08
N GLY A 25 -2.23 11.88 -16.28
CA GLY A 25 -2.49 11.19 -17.55
C GLY A 25 -3.97 11.08 -17.90
N GLU A 26 -4.23 10.37 -18.97
CA GLU A 26 -5.56 10.10 -19.50
C GLU A 26 -5.62 8.65 -20.01
N GLY A 27 -6.82 8.13 -20.28
CA GLY A 27 -7.02 6.81 -20.87
C GLY A 27 -7.52 5.78 -19.86
N TYR A 28 -7.00 4.54 -19.91
CA TYR A 28 -7.49 3.46 -19.09
C TYR A 28 -7.14 3.66 -17.61
N PRO A 29 -8.09 3.51 -16.67
CA PRO A 29 -7.84 3.76 -15.25
C PRO A 29 -6.83 2.79 -14.65
N LEU A 30 -5.82 3.33 -13.96
CA LEU A 30 -4.81 2.60 -13.22
C LEU A 30 -4.75 3.13 -11.79
N ILE A 31 -5.16 2.32 -10.82
CA ILE A 31 -5.20 2.69 -9.41
C ILE A 31 -3.98 2.09 -8.71
N LEU A 32 -3.22 2.93 -8.01
CA LEU A 32 -2.01 2.57 -7.27
C LEU A 32 -2.28 2.66 -5.75
N ILE A 33 -2.08 1.56 -5.03
CA ILE A 33 -2.35 1.43 -3.59
C ILE A 33 -1.04 1.17 -2.85
N HIS A 34 -0.67 2.07 -1.94
CA HIS A 34 0.61 2.05 -1.21
C HIS A 34 0.66 0.99 -0.10
N GLY A 35 1.87 0.75 0.42
CA GLY A 35 2.12 -0.10 1.59
C GLY A 35 1.91 0.62 2.92
N SER A 36 1.89 -0.12 4.03
CA SER A 36 1.57 0.36 5.38
C SER A 36 2.77 0.97 6.13
N GLY A 37 3.67 1.68 5.46
CA GLY A 37 4.77 2.37 6.15
C GLY A 37 4.30 3.62 6.92
N PRO A 38 4.98 4.02 8.04
CA PRO A 38 4.66 5.27 8.70
C PRO A 38 4.92 6.45 7.75
N GLY A 39 3.94 7.36 7.64
CA GLY A 39 3.97 8.48 6.70
C GLY A 39 3.92 8.09 5.22
N ALA A 40 3.53 6.85 4.90
CA ALA A 40 3.35 6.43 3.51
C ALA A 40 2.20 7.20 2.85
N THR A 41 2.35 7.47 1.56
CA THR A 41 1.33 8.10 0.70
C THR A 41 1.39 7.47 -0.69
N GLY A 42 0.38 7.66 -1.51
CA GLY A 42 0.41 7.31 -2.93
C GLY A 42 1.62 7.96 -3.62
N TRP A 43 1.90 9.23 -3.31
CA TRP A 43 3.07 9.92 -3.86
C TRP A 43 4.39 9.31 -3.41
N SER A 44 4.59 9.09 -2.11
CA SER A 44 5.86 8.56 -1.59
C SER A 44 6.19 7.16 -2.10
N ASN A 45 5.17 6.37 -2.43
CA ASN A 45 5.35 5.03 -3.00
C ASN A 45 5.58 5.05 -4.52
N PHE A 46 4.88 5.92 -5.26
CA PHE A 46 4.76 5.78 -6.72
C PHE A 46 5.25 7.00 -7.52
N SER A 47 5.75 8.08 -6.89
CA SER A 47 6.18 9.30 -7.58
C SER A 47 7.15 9.04 -8.75
N ARG A 48 8.03 8.05 -8.62
CA ARG A 48 8.99 7.67 -9.67
C ARG A 48 8.35 6.93 -10.86
N ASN A 49 7.12 6.45 -10.68
CA ASN A 49 6.40 5.66 -11.69
C ASN A 49 5.29 6.48 -12.36
N ILE A 50 4.69 7.44 -11.64
CA ILE A 50 3.49 8.17 -12.08
C ILE A 50 3.71 8.83 -13.44
N GLU A 51 4.82 9.54 -13.66
CA GLU A 51 5.09 10.24 -14.91
C GLU A 51 5.18 9.29 -16.12
N ALA A 52 5.85 8.14 -15.96
CA ALA A 52 5.97 7.14 -17.02
C ALA A 52 4.63 6.43 -17.28
N LEU A 53 3.89 6.09 -16.23
CA LEU A 53 2.59 5.43 -16.35
C LEU A 53 1.54 6.38 -16.94
N ALA A 54 1.59 7.66 -16.62
CA ALA A 54 0.67 8.68 -17.11
C ALA A 54 0.77 8.94 -18.63
N GLN A 55 1.81 8.45 -19.29
CA GLN A 55 1.91 8.49 -20.75
C GLN A 55 0.96 7.49 -21.43
N HIS A 56 0.44 6.52 -20.70
CA HIS A 56 -0.36 5.41 -21.25
C HIS A 56 -1.67 5.16 -20.50
N PHE A 57 -1.80 5.67 -19.26
CA PHE A 57 -2.92 5.40 -18.37
C PHE A 57 -3.39 6.68 -17.70
N HIS A 58 -4.67 6.68 -17.27
CA HIS A 58 -5.15 7.62 -16.29
C HIS A 58 -4.81 7.07 -14.89
N VAL A 59 -3.81 7.64 -14.27
CA VAL A 59 -3.20 7.14 -13.02
C VAL A 59 -3.84 7.81 -11.81
N TYR A 60 -4.22 7.01 -10.82
CA TYR A 60 -4.74 7.43 -9.52
C TYR A 60 -3.91 6.77 -8.40
N ALA A 61 -3.02 7.50 -7.75
CA ALA A 61 -2.25 6.98 -6.61
C ALA A 61 -2.90 7.45 -5.30
N LEU A 62 -3.52 6.54 -4.57
CA LEU A 62 -4.33 6.84 -3.39
C LEU A 62 -3.47 6.97 -2.13
N ASP A 63 -3.82 7.93 -1.27
CA ASP A 63 -3.53 7.84 0.16
C ASP A 63 -4.69 7.05 0.80
N MET A 64 -4.43 5.84 1.27
CA MET A 64 -5.48 5.02 1.88
C MET A 64 -5.94 5.63 3.21
N PRO A 65 -7.22 5.47 3.59
CA PRO A 65 -7.68 5.88 4.92
C PRO A 65 -6.72 5.38 6.03
N GLY A 66 -6.33 6.31 6.91
CA GLY A 66 -5.29 6.07 7.93
C GLY A 66 -3.88 6.48 7.52
N TRP A 67 -3.68 7.03 6.32
CA TRP A 67 -2.39 7.53 5.82
C TRP A 67 -2.52 8.86 5.08
N GLY A 68 -1.38 9.54 4.96
CA GLY A 68 -1.28 10.81 4.24
C GLY A 68 -2.25 11.88 4.76
N ASP A 69 -2.94 12.53 3.85
CA ASP A 69 -3.97 13.52 4.16
C ASP A 69 -5.40 12.98 3.96
N SER A 70 -5.55 11.65 3.85
CA SER A 70 -6.86 11.00 3.91
C SER A 70 -7.38 10.91 5.34
N ASP A 71 -8.68 10.64 5.49
CA ASP A 71 -9.31 10.53 6.80
C ASP A 71 -8.63 9.48 7.69
N PRO A 72 -8.62 9.70 9.02
CA PRO A 72 -8.10 8.73 9.95
C PRO A 72 -8.95 7.45 9.95
N CYS A 73 -8.28 6.31 10.10
CA CYS A 73 -8.91 5.00 10.16
C CYS A 73 -8.58 4.32 11.49
N THR A 74 -9.57 3.72 12.14
CA THR A 74 -9.41 2.90 13.34
C THR A 74 -9.67 1.43 13.02
N LYS A 75 -9.45 0.52 13.97
CA LYS A 75 -9.75 -0.91 13.78
C LYS A 75 -11.23 -1.15 13.48
N GLU A 76 -12.10 -0.35 14.08
CA GLU A 76 -13.54 -0.43 13.95
C GLU A 76 -14.07 0.08 12.60
N THR A 77 -13.36 1.06 12.01
CA THR A 77 -13.73 1.66 10.72
C THR A 77 -12.90 1.13 9.55
N LEU A 78 -11.98 0.20 9.80
CA LEU A 78 -11.04 -0.34 8.82
C LEU A 78 -11.77 -1.07 7.67
N ASP A 79 -11.84 -0.45 6.50
CA ASP A 79 -12.37 -1.04 5.27
C ASP A 79 -11.69 -0.47 4.02
N HIS A 80 -10.47 -0.94 3.76
CA HIS A 80 -9.72 -0.48 2.58
C HIS A 80 -10.29 -1.01 1.26
N VAL A 81 -10.97 -2.15 1.27
CA VAL A 81 -11.66 -2.69 0.08
C VAL A 81 -12.83 -1.79 -0.27
N GLY A 82 -13.71 -1.51 0.70
CA GLY A 82 -14.83 -0.60 0.52
C GLY A 82 -14.38 0.82 0.14
N ALA A 83 -13.32 1.35 0.77
CA ALA A 83 -12.76 2.66 0.43
C ALA A 83 -12.28 2.72 -1.04
N THR A 84 -11.65 1.64 -1.55
CA THR A 84 -11.24 1.56 -2.95
C THR A 84 -12.44 1.55 -3.90
N ILE A 85 -13.48 0.79 -3.58
CA ILE A 85 -14.71 0.73 -4.40
C ILE A 85 -15.46 2.07 -4.36
N GLN A 86 -15.62 2.67 -3.19
CA GLN A 86 -16.26 4.00 -3.06
C GLN A 86 -15.49 5.08 -3.82
N PHE A 87 -14.15 5.02 -3.82
CA PHE A 87 -13.32 5.90 -4.65
C PHE A 87 -13.65 5.74 -6.13
N MET A 88 -13.68 4.49 -6.63
CA MET A 88 -14.03 4.20 -8.03
C MET A 88 -15.45 4.70 -8.37
N ASP A 89 -16.44 4.43 -7.51
CA ASP A 89 -17.82 4.83 -7.73
C ASP A 89 -17.98 6.35 -7.80
N THR A 90 -17.32 7.05 -6.87
CA THR A 90 -17.41 8.52 -6.79
C THR A 90 -16.79 9.21 -8.02
N LEU A 91 -15.75 8.62 -8.60
CA LEU A 91 -15.10 9.15 -9.82
C LEU A 91 -15.68 8.56 -11.12
N GLY A 92 -16.70 7.72 -11.05
CA GLY A 92 -17.31 7.08 -12.23
C GLY A 92 -16.38 6.08 -12.91
N ILE A 93 -15.46 5.47 -12.19
CA ILE A 93 -14.53 4.45 -12.70
C ILE A 93 -15.24 3.10 -12.64
N GLU A 94 -15.78 2.64 -13.76
CA GLU A 94 -16.49 1.35 -13.81
C GLU A 94 -15.52 0.18 -13.60
N LYS A 95 -14.34 0.22 -14.22
CA LYS A 95 -13.34 -0.85 -14.16
C LYS A 95 -11.92 -0.29 -14.25
N ALA A 96 -10.99 -0.81 -13.45
CA ALA A 96 -9.60 -0.37 -13.41
C ALA A 96 -8.62 -1.54 -13.36
N ALA A 97 -7.36 -1.27 -13.75
CA ALA A 97 -6.23 -2.08 -13.35
C ALA A 97 -5.75 -1.61 -11.96
N LEU A 98 -5.42 -2.55 -11.08
CA LEU A 98 -4.99 -2.25 -9.71
C LEU A 98 -3.52 -2.65 -9.52
N VAL A 99 -2.73 -1.74 -8.98
CA VAL A 99 -1.34 -1.99 -8.56
C VAL A 99 -1.23 -1.79 -7.06
N GLY A 100 -0.81 -2.80 -6.33
CA GLY A 100 -0.69 -2.74 -4.88
C GLY A 100 0.70 -3.10 -4.37
N ASN A 101 1.24 -2.26 -3.50
CA ASN A 101 2.49 -2.55 -2.79
C ASN A 101 2.20 -3.05 -1.37
N SER A 102 2.78 -4.19 -0.95
CA SER A 102 2.68 -4.71 0.42
C SER A 102 1.21 -4.83 0.90
N MET A 103 0.79 -4.04 1.89
CA MET A 103 -0.62 -3.90 2.29
C MET A 103 -1.53 -3.60 1.09
N GLY A 104 -1.12 -2.67 0.21
CA GLY A 104 -1.86 -2.37 -1.01
C GLY A 104 -2.04 -3.58 -1.92
N GLY A 105 -1.07 -4.49 -1.96
CA GLY A 105 -1.18 -5.76 -2.68
C GLY A 105 -2.23 -6.69 -2.07
N ILE A 106 -2.32 -6.73 -0.74
CA ILE A 106 -3.39 -7.47 -0.04
C ILE A 106 -4.76 -6.90 -0.39
N VAL A 107 -4.89 -5.57 -0.33
CA VAL A 107 -6.14 -4.87 -0.69
C VAL A 107 -6.51 -5.14 -2.15
N THR A 108 -5.55 -5.03 -3.07
CA THR A 108 -5.75 -5.28 -4.51
C THR A 108 -6.28 -6.70 -4.77
N LEU A 109 -5.70 -7.71 -4.13
CA LEU A 109 -6.17 -9.10 -4.24
C LEU A 109 -7.58 -9.26 -3.66
N ALA A 110 -7.87 -8.63 -2.53
CA ALA A 110 -9.19 -8.69 -1.90
C ALA A 110 -10.25 -8.01 -2.77
N VAL A 111 -9.96 -6.83 -3.34
CA VAL A 111 -10.86 -6.14 -4.29
C VAL A 111 -11.12 -7.02 -5.52
N ALA A 112 -10.08 -7.65 -6.08
CA ALA A 112 -10.22 -8.51 -7.26
C ALA A 112 -11.10 -9.75 -7.02
N VAL A 113 -11.05 -10.31 -5.80
CA VAL A 113 -11.87 -11.47 -5.41
C VAL A 113 -13.30 -11.06 -5.08
N ASP A 114 -13.48 -9.96 -4.35
CA ASP A 114 -14.80 -9.53 -3.86
C ASP A 114 -15.60 -8.77 -4.95
N HIS A 115 -14.88 -8.09 -5.87
CA HIS A 115 -15.47 -7.25 -6.93
C HIS A 115 -14.82 -7.53 -8.30
N PRO A 116 -14.88 -8.77 -8.82
CA PRO A 116 -14.15 -9.17 -10.03
C PRO A 116 -14.54 -8.37 -11.27
N ASP A 117 -15.78 -7.86 -11.32
CA ASP A 117 -16.28 -7.06 -12.44
C ASP A 117 -15.63 -5.66 -12.48
N ARG A 118 -15.08 -5.19 -11.36
CA ARG A 118 -14.47 -3.88 -11.20
C ARG A 118 -12.96 -3.88 -11.50
N VAL A 119 -12.34 -5.05 -11.63
CA VAL A 119 -10.90 -5.20 -11.80
C VAL A 119 -10.57 -5.87 -13.12
N SER A 120 -9.72 -5.25 -13.92
CA SER A 120 -9.28 -5.80 -15.21
C SER A 120 -7.96 -6.56 -15.09
N HIS A 121 -7.01 -6.06 -14.29
CA HIS A 121 -5.68 -6.62 -14.06
C HIS A 121 -5.26 -6.37 -12.62
N VAL A 122 -4.49 -7.29 -12.08
CA VAL A 122 -3.89 -7.20 -10.75
C VAL A 122 -2.37 -7.20 -10.89
N ILE A 123 -1.72 -6.19 -10.34
CA ILE A 123 -0.27 -6.16 -10.18
C ILE A 123 0.05 -6.01 -8.69
N THR A 124 0.83 -6.93 -8.12
CA THR A 124 1.24 -6.83 -6.71
C THR A 124 2.75 -6.74 -6.58
N MET A 125 3.21 -5.94 -5.63
CA MET A 125 4.62 -5.81 -5.28
C MET A 125 4.80 -6.17 -3.81
N GLY A 126 5.42 -7.34 -3.54
CA GLY A 126 5.64 -7.85 -2.19
C GLY A 126 4.36 -7.99 -1.36
N PRO A 127 3.28 -8.58 -1.89
CA PRO A 127 2.02 -8.73 -1.15
C PRO A 127 2.19 -9.75 -0.02
N GLY A 128 1.47 -9.54 1.09
CA GLY A 128 1.16 -10.66 1.98
C GLY A 128 0.10 -11.55 1.33
N SER A 129 0.11 -12.83 1.66
CA SER A 129 -1.01 -13.73 1.41
C SER A 129 -1.81 -13.96 2.70
N SER A 130 -2.97 -14.59 2.60
CA SER A 130 -3.74 -15.05 3.77
C SER A 130 -2.82 -15.75 4.78
N PRO A 131 -3.14 -15.73 6.10
CA PRO A 131 -2.28 -16.29 7.13
C PRO A 131 -1.78 -17.68 6.74
N MET A 132 -0.53 -17.73 6.32
CA MET A 132 0.15 -18.97 5.97
C MET A 132 1.29 -19.20 6.96
N PRO A 133 1.52 -20.45 7.38
CA PRO A 133 2.78 -20.77 8.04
C PRO A 133 3.94 -20.44 7.08
N ARG A 134 5.01 -19.86 7.61
CA ARG A 134 6.23 -19.65 6.84
C ARG A 134 6.81 -20.98 6.43
N LEU A 135 7.06 -21.17 5.14
CA LEU A 135 7.64 -22.40 4.61
C LEU A 135 9.17 -22.41 4.75
N PHE A 136 9.80 -21.25 4.56
CA PHE A 136 11.26 -21.11 4.52
C PHE A 136 11.81 -20.19 5.61
N GLY A 137 10.95 -19.45 6.29
CA GLY A 137 11.36 -18.53 7.38
C GLY A 137 11.34 -19.22 8.75
N ALA A 138 12.23 -18.80 9.65
CA ALA A 138 12.27 -19.30 11.02
C ALA A 138 11.26 -18.61 11.92
N GLY A 139 10.51 -19.39 12.71
CA GLY A 139 9.69 -18.94 13.84
C GLY A 139 8.37 -18.26 13.46
N ASP A 140 7.52 -18.08 14.49
CA ASP A 140 6.15 -17.56 14.32
C ASP A 140 6.02 -16.04 14.59
N GLY A 141 7.10 -15.39 14.96
CA GLY A 141 7.12 -13.95 15.26
C GLY A 141 7.18 -13.05 14.03
N PRO A 142 7.15 -11.72 14.20
CA PRO A 142 7.30 -10.79 13.09
C PRO A 142 8.68 -10.94 12.42
N THR A 143 8.73 -10.76 11.10
CA THR A 143 9.98 -10.70 10.35
C THR A 143 10.88 -9.59 10.87
N GLU A 144 12.17 -9.64 10.51
CA GLU A 144 13.10 -8.57 10.86
C GLU A 144 12.59 -7.20 10.39
N GLY A 145 12.15 -7.10 9.14
CA GLY A 145 11.62 -5.87 8.57
C GLY A 145 10.35 -5.38 9.25
N LEU A 146 9.45 -6.29 9.68
CA LEU A 146 8.27 -5.91 10.46
C LEU A 146 8.63 -5.36 11.85
N LYS A 147 9.71 -5.84 12.47
CA LYS A 147 10.21 -5.27 13.74
C LYS A 147 10.68 -3.82 13.54
N TYR A 148 11.45 -3.54 12.48
CA TYR A 148 11.87 -2.17 12.13
C TYR A 148 10.68 -1.29 11.76
N LEU A 149 9.70 -1.82 11.03
CA LEU A 149 8.46 -1.11 10.71
C LEU A 149 7.71 -0.69 11.98
N GLN A 150 7.50 -1.62 12.91
CA GLN A 150 6.82 -1.34 14.19
C GLN A 150 7.63 -0.35 15.04
N GLN A 151 8.95 -0.45 15.04
CA GLN A 151 9.82 0.51 15.74
C GLN A 151 9.67 1.92 15.16
N ALA A 152 9.64 2.06 13.82
CA ALA A 152 9.47 3.35 13.16
C ALA A 152 8.08 3.97 13.41
N TYR A 153 7.04 3.16 13.65
CA TYR A 153 5.74 3.66 14.11
C TYR A 153 5.77 4.18 15.56
N ARG A 154 6.50 3.47 16.45
CA ARG A 154 6.58 3.87 17.87
C ARG A 154 7.48 5.10 18.07
N THR A 155 8.52 5.21 17.27
CA THR A 155 9.53 6.25 17.40
C THR A 155 9.96 6.70 15.99
N PRO A 156 9.17 7.56 15.33
CA PRO A 156 9.37 7.93 13.94
C PRO A 156 10.49 8.97 13.76
N THR A 157 11.70 8.66 14.24
CA THR A 157 12.89 9.50 14.05
C THR A 157 13.56 9.24 12.71
N PRO A 158 14.39 10.17 12.20
CA PRO A 158 15.18 9.95 10.99
C PRO A 158 16.04 8.68 11.06
N GLU A 159 16.60 8.36 12.23
CA GLU A 159 17.44 7.15 12.45
C GLU A 159 16.59 5.88 12.35
N ALA A 160 15.38 5.87 12.93
CA ALA A 160 14.45 4.75 12.81
C ALA A 160 13.99 4.57 11.35
N MET A 161 13.75 5.66 10.62
CA MET A 161 13.44 5.62 9.19
C MET A 161 14.62 5.12 8.38
N GLN A 162 15.86 5.50 8.71
CA GLN A 162 17.06 4.98 8.05
C GLN A 162 17.20 3.47 8.24
N ALA A 163 17.03 2.98 9.47
CA ALA A 163 17.06 1.56 9.76
C ALA A 163 15.96 0.79 8.96
N LEU A 164 14.74 1.34 8.90
CA LEU A 164 13.64 0.78 8.12
C LEU A 164 13.93 0.78 6.63
N VAL A 165 14.41 1.88 6.05
CA VAL A 165 14.76 1.94 4.62
C VAL A 165 15.86 0.95 4.31
N ASN A 166 16.88 0.86 5.16
CA ASN A 166 17.99 -0.07 4.99
C ASN A 166 17.57 -1.54 4.96
N ILE A 167 16.53 -1.94 5.70
CA ILE A 167 16.04 -3.32 5.65
C ILE A 167 15.17 -3.58 4.41
N MET A 168 14.54 -2.53 3.85
CA MET A 168 13.63 -2.63 2.72
C MET A 168 14.33 -2.62 1.35
N VAL A 169 15.53 -2.00 1.25
CA VAL A 169 16.22 -1.81 -0.02
C VAL A 169 17.52 -2.61 -0.10
N PHE A 170 17.82 -3.13 -1.28
CA PHE A 170 19.11 -3.77 -1.55
C PHE A 170 20.23 -2.73 -1.58
N ASP A 171 20.07 -1.68 -2.37
CA ASP A 171 21.04 -0.59 -2.46
C ASP A 171 20.85 0.41 -1.30
N LYS A 172 21.77 0.37 -0.35
CA LYS A 172 21.74 1.20 0.87
C LYS A 172 21.91 2.70 0.60
N THR A 173 22.39 3.07 -0.59
CA THR A 173 22.50 4.49 -0.98
C THR A 173 21.13 5.19 -1.07
N PHE A 174 20.04 4.42 -1.16
CA PHE A 174 18.68 4.97 -1.08
C PHE A 174 18.32 5.55 0.29
N ALA A 175 18.96 5.11 1.37
CA ALA A 175 18.71 5.59 2.73
C ALA A 175 19.42 6.93 3.01
N THR A 176 19.19 7.94 2.17
CA THR A 176 19.81 9.26 2.36
C THR A 176 19.23 9.97 3.59
N PRO A 177 20.00 10.85 4.25
CA PRO A 177 19.51 11.65 5.38
C PRO A 177 18.25 12.44 5.04
N GLU A 178 18.17 12.99 3.82
CA GLU A 178 17.04 13.79 3.33
C GLU A 178 15.78 12.92 3.22
N LEU A 179 15.89 11.73 2.63
CA LEU A 179 14.77 10.78 2.55
C LEU A 179 14.30 10.34 3.93
N CYS A 180 15.22 10.01 4.82
CA CYS A 180 14.91 9.56 6.18
C CYS A 180 14.22 10.67 6.98
N LYS A 181 14.72 11.92 6.86
CA LYS A 181 14.07 13.09 7.48
C LYS A 181 12.68 13.32 6.90
N ALA A 182 12.52 13.31 5.58
CA ALA A 182 11.22 13.54 4.94
C ALA A 182 10.19 12.47 5.35
N ARG A 183 10.60 11.20 5.51
CA ARG A 183 9.73 10.14 6.02
C ARG A 183 9.35 10.34 7.48
N SER A 184 10.29 10.77 8.32
CA SER A 184 10.04 11.12 9.72
C SER A 184 9.05 12.28 9.82
N ASP A 185 9.28 13.36 9.07
CA ASP A 185 8.40 14.53 9.05
C ASP A 185 6.97 14.14 8.58
N ALA A 186 6.85 13.34 7.52
CA ALA A 186 5.56 12.86 7.01
C ALA A 186 4.82 12.00 8.03
N ALA A 187 5.52 11.14 8.76
CA ALA A 187 4.91 10.33 9.82
C ALA A 187 4.41 11.19 10.99
N LEU A 188 5.19 12.21 11.37
CA LEU A 188 4.85 13.13 12.48
C LEU A 188 3.78 14.16 12.11
N ALA A 189 3.54 14.42 10.83
CA ALA A 189 2.53 15.35 10.36
C ALA A 189 1.11 14.97 10.81
N ASN A 190 0.82 13.65 10.92
CA ASN A 190 -0.47 13.11 11.31
C ASN A 190 -0.32 12.13 12.49
N PRO A 191 -0.12 12.60 13.73
CA PRO A 191 0.11 11.73 14.90
C PRO A 191 -1.08 10.81 15.20
N GLN A 192 -2.29 11.18 14.79
CA GLN A 192 -3.48 10.34 14.93
C GLN A 192 -3.37 9.05 14.09
N HIS A 193 -2.79 9.12 12.89
CA HIS A 193 -2.54 7.94 12.05
C HIS A 193 -1.57 6.98 12.72
N LEU A 194 -0.50 7.49 13.35
CA LEU A 194 0.45 6.67 14.10
C LEU A 194 -0.21 5.96 15.27
N ALA A 195 -0.98 6.71 16.08
CA ALA A 195 -1.69 6.16 17.24
C ALA A 195 -2.70 5.08 16.82
N ASN A 196 -3.51 5.35 15.80
CA ASN A 196 -4.49 4.40 15.28
C ASN A 196 -3.83 3.14 14.72
N PHE A 197 -2.72 3.27 13.99
CA PHE A 197 -1.99 2.11 13.47
C PHE A 197 -1.41 1.23 14.58
N LEU A 198 -0.84 1.83 15.63
CA LEU A 198 -0.34 1.10 16.78
C LEU A 198 -1.47 0.39 17.56
N ASP A 199 -2.64 1.01 17.69
CA ASP A 199 -3.83 0.37 18.24
C ASP A 199 -4.31 -0.79 17.36
N MET A 200 -4.36 -0.60 16.04
CA MET A 200 -4.69 -1.69 15.11
C MET A 200 -3.71 -2.86 15.21
N LEU A 201 -2.40 -2.59 15.36
CA LEU A 201 -1.40 -3.66 15.56
C LEU A 201 -1.68 -4.46 16.83
N ALA A 202 -2.05 -3.78 17.91
CA ALA A 202 -2.41 -4.45 19.17
C ALA A 202 -3.70 -5.29 19.05
N LYS A 203 -4.58 -4.94 18.13
CA LYS A 203 -5.88 -5.58 17.87
C LYS A 203 -5.86 -6.55 16.66
N GLY A 204 -4.70 -7.09 16.27
CA GLY A 204 -4.58 -8.08 15.19
C GLY A 204 -4.17 -7.52 13.83
N GLY A 205 -3.74 -6.26 13.76
CA GLY A 205 -3.13 -5.64 12.57
C GLY A 205 -4.06 -4.81 11.69
N PRO A 206 -3.48 -4.10 10.71
CA PRO A 206 -4.18 -3.12 9.86
C PRO A 206 -4.84 -3.76 8.62
N ILE A 207 -5.13 -5.05 8.66
CA ILE A 207 -5.82 -5.77 7.58
C ILE A 207 -7.11 -6.34 8.15
N ASN A 208 -8.22 -6.00 7.54
CA ASN A 208 -9.54 -6.53 7.89
C ASN A 208 -10.05 -7.59 6.90
N ARG A 209 -9.54 -7.57 5.67
CA ARG A 209 -9.97 -8.45 4.61
C ARG A 209 -8.78 -9.06 3.87
N TRP A 210 -8.72 -10.37 3.89
CA TRP A 210 -7.77 -11.18 3.11
C TRP A 210 -8.53 -11.95 2.03
N ALA A 211 -8.02 -11.95 0.81
CA ALA A 211 -8.50 -12.88 -0.19
C ALA A 211 -8.19 -14.32 0.24
N SER A 212 -9.19 -15.20 0.27
CA SER A 212 -8.93 -16.61 0.59
C SER A 212 -8.19 -17.31 -0.56
N MET A 213 -7.36 -18.29 -0.24
CA MET A 213 -6.65 -19.08 -1.26
C MET A 213 -7.64 -19.75 -2.22
N GLU A 214 -8.77 -20.27 -1.72
CA GLU A 214 -9.79 -20.87 -2.56
C GLU A 214 -10.36 -19.87 -3.58
N ALA A 215 -10.60 -18.63 -3.19
CA ALA A 215 -11.10 -17.60 -4.09
C ALA A 215 -10.02 -17.16 -5.10
N LEU A 216 -8.77 -17.04 -4.65
CA LEU A 216 -7.64 -16.71 -5.53
C LEU A 216 -7.40 -17.79 -6.60
N MET A 217 -7.50 -19.07 -6.25
CA MET A 217 -7.40 -20.17 -7.21
C MET A 217 -8.50 -20.16 -8.28
N LYS A 218 -9.64 -19.53 -8.00
CA LYS A 218 -10.78 -19.40 -8.95
C LYS A 218 -10.73 -18.09 -9.74
N MET A 219 -9.85 -17.16 -9.36
CA MET A 219 -9.74 -15.85 -10.01
C MET A 219 -9.27 -16.01 -11.45
N GLN A 220 -10.01 -15.37 -12.39
CA GLN A 220 -9.68 -15.39 -13.82
C GLN A 220 -9.06 -14.06 -14.30
N ILE A 221 -8.85 -13.11 -13.38
CA ILE A 221 -8.27 -11.81 -13.69
C ILE A 221 -6.75 -12.00 -13.90
N PRO A 222 -6.19 -11.48 -15.02
CA PRO A 222 -4.77 -11.52 -15.24
C PRO A 222 -4.00 -10.88 -14.09
N ALA A 223 -3.00 -11.59 -13.55
CA ALA A 223 -2.21 -11.15 -12.41
C ALA A 223 -0.72 -11.16 -12.71
N LEU A 224 -0.01 -10.11 -12.27
CA LEU A 224 1.44 -10.02 -12.25
C LEU A 224 1.92 -9.90 -10.80
N LEU A 225 2.72 -10.86 -10.35
CA LEU A 225 3.31 -10.87 -9.02
C LEU A 225 4.77 -10.43 -9.11
N ILE A 226 5.12 -9.32 -8.47
CA ILE A 226 6.48 -8.80 -8.37
C ILE A 226 6.93 -8.96 -6.93
N HIS A 227 8.10 -9.57 -6.69
CA HIS A 227 8.62 -9.74 -5.34
C HIS A 227 10.14 -9.69 -5.31
N GLY A 228 10.69 -8.97 -4.37
CA GLY A 228 12.13 -8.99 -4.11
C GLY A 228 12.54 -10.33 -3.49
N ARG A 229 13.55 -10.99 -4.07
CA ARG A 229 14.02 -12.29 -3.58
C ARG A 229 14.49 -12.24 -2.11
N ASP A 230 15.12 -11.12 -1.69
CA ASP A 230 15.62 -10.89 -0.33
C ASP A 230 14.69 -9.91 0.43
N ASP A 231 13.38 -10.01 0.22
CA ASP A 231 12.41 -9.21 0.96
C ASP A 231 12.37 -9.69 2.43
N ARG A 232 12.77 -8.80 3.34
CA ARG A 232 12.84 -9.08 4.78
C ARG A 232 11.64 -8.55 5.57
N VAL A 233 10.69 -7.92 4.87
CA VAL A 233 9.42 -7.46 5.44
C VAL A 233 8.33 -8.50 5.20
N VAL A 234 8.09 -8.81 3.93
CA VAL A 234 7.18 -9.87 3.48
C VAL A 234 8.00 -10.85 2.65
N HIS A 235 8.16 -12.08 3.12
CA HIS A 235 9.00 -13.06 2.42
C HIS A 235 8.44 -13.39 1.04
N PHE A 236 9.33 -13.56 0.05
CA PHE A 236 8.96 -13.83 -1.34
C PHE A 236 8.14 -15.13 -1.51
N GLU A 237 8.17 -16.04 -0.53
CA GLU A 237 7.36 -17.27 -0.50
C GLU A 237 5.86 -16.98 -0.60
N HIS A 238 5.39 -15.81 -0.13
CA HIS A 238 4.00 -15.40 -0.29
C HIS A 238 3.61 -15.31 -1.78
N SER A 239 4.48 -14.75 -2.63
CA SER A 239 4.22 -14.72 -4.08
C SER A 239 4.40 -16.08 -4.75
N LEU A 240 5.26 -16.96 -4.23
CA LEU A 240 5.36 -18.33 -4.74
C LEU A 240 4.07 -19.12 -4.52
N VAL A 241 3.41 -18.91 -3.39
CA VAL A 241 2.14 -19.60 -3.09
C VAL A 241 0.97 -19.00 -3.86
N LEU A 242 1.05 -17.72 -4.20
CA LEU A 242 0.02 -17.04 -5.01
C LEU A 242 0.12 -17.39 -6.51
N ASN A 243 1.23 -17.94 -6.96
CA ASN A 243 1.47 -18.31 -8.36
C ASN A 243 0.93 -19.74 -8.65
#